data_49707c190bb1fc5cc05e1dfa0c2ef953
#
_entry.id   49707c190bb1fc5cc05e1dfa0c2ef953
#
_cell.length_a   1.000
_cell.length_b   1.000
_cell.length_c   1.000
_cell.angle_alpha   90.00
_cell.angle_beta   90.00
_cell.angle_gamma   90.00
#
_symmetry.space_group_name_H-M   'P 1'
#
loop_
_entity.id
_entity.type
_entity.pdbx_description
1 polymer ?
#
loop_
_entity_poly.entity_id
_entity_poly.type
_entity_poly.pdbx_seq_one_letter_code
_entity_poly.pdbx_strand_id
1 'polypeptide(L)'
;MLTLESFKSLENGEINKQEFLKLIKSDISPAKLEEILYDLDYQEQLYKLQAELVNLQKWVTKNKKRVCIIFEGRDASGKGGSIRRMTEHLNPRARRVVALAKPTEVEQGQWYFR
;
A
#
# COMPACT_ATOMS: atom_id res chain seq x y z
N MET A 1 3.02 23.39 -19.06
CA MET A 1 1.80 22.61 -19.31
C MET A 1 1.92 21.24 -18.70
N LEU A 2 0.92 20.83 -17.94
CA LEU A 2 0.90 19.51 -17.33
C LEU A 2 0.53 18.45 -18.35
N THR A 3 1.45 17.57 -18.64
CA THR A 3 1.26 16.45 -19.55
C THR A 3 1.47 15.12 -18.84
N LEU A 4 0.99 14.03 -19.42
CA LEU A 4 1.25 12.68 -18.93
C LEU A 4 2.76 12.39 -18.88
N GLU A 5 3.53 12.95 -19.80
CA GLU A 5 5.00 12.84 -19.83
C GLU A 5 5.65 13.47 -18.60
N SER A 6 5.13 14.62 -18.11
CA SER A 6 5.62 15.27 -16.89
C SER A 6 5.47 14.36 -15.67
N PHE A 7 4.34 13.67 -15.53
CA PHE A 7 4.12 12.71 -14.46
C PHE A 7 5.04 11.49 -14.59
N LYS A 8 5.21 10.96 -15.79
CA LYS A 8 6.13 9.84 -16.03
C LYS A 8 7.56 10.20 -15.71
N SER A 9 8.00 11.41 -16.08
CA SER A 9 9.34 11.90 -15.76
C SER A 9 9.57 11.99 -14.26
N LEU A 10 8.56 12.41 -13.50
CA LEU A 10 8.62 12.44 -12.04
C LEU A 10 8.74 11.03 -11.45
N GLU A 11 7.91 10.08 -11.91
CA GLU A 11 7.93 8.69 -11.48
C GLU A 11 9.26 7.99 -11.78
N ASN A 12 9.85 8.30 -12.93
CA ASN A 12 11.13 7.74 -13.36
C ASN A 12 12.35 8.41 -12.70
N GLY A 13 12.14 9.45 -11.89
CA GLY A 13 13.22 10.19 -11.27
C GLY A 13 13.98 11.15 -12.19
N GLU A 14 13.48 11.40 -13.40
CA GLU A 14 14.07 12.34 -14.35
C GLU A 14 13.92 13.78 -13.90
N ILE A 15 12.85 14.09 -13.15
CA ILE A 15 12.58 15.41 -12.58
C ILE A 15 12.39 15.27 -11.08
N ASN A 16 12.96 16.19 -10.29
CA ASN A 16 12.70 16.21 -8.86
C ASN A 16 11.38 16.91 -8.53
N LYS A 17 10.90 16.77 -7.29
CA LYS A 17 9.64 17.40 -6.84
C LYS A 17 9.61 18.92 -7.05
N GLN A 18 10.73 19.60 -6.85
CA GLN A 18 10.81 21.06 -6.98
C GLN A 18 10.68 21.52 -8.43
N GLU A 19 11.31 20.83 -9.34
CA GLU A 19 11.19 21.10 -10.79
C GLU A 19 9.78 20.84 -11.28
N PHE A 20 9.19 19.73 -10.86
CA PHE A 20 7.80 19.40 -11.16
C PHE A 20 6.84 20.48 -10.66
N LEU A 21 7.04 20.98 -9.44
CA LEU A 21 6.25 22.07 -8.86
C LEU A 21 6.33 23.36 -9.69
N LYS A 22 7.50 23.68 -10.21
CA LYS A 22 7.68 24.87 -11.08
C LYS A 22 6.89 24.72 -12.37
N LEU A 23 6.84 23.52 -12.95
CA LEU A 23 6.11 23.25 -14.18
C LEU A 23 4.60 23.36 -14.01
N ILE A 24 4.06 23.03 -12.84
CA ILE A 24 2.62 22.97 -12.61
C ILE A 24 2.04 24.24 -11.94
N LYS A 25 2.86 25.09 -11.35
CA LYS A 25 2.43 26.28 -10.59
C LYS A 25 1.54 27.22 -11.39
N SER A 26 1.71 27.31 -12.69
CA SER A 26 0.93 28.20 -13.56
C SER A 26 -0.40 27.61 -14.00
N ASP A 27 -0.57 26.29 -13.95
CA ASP A 27 -1.71 25.59 -14.55
C ASP A 27 -2.70 25.00 -13.54
N ILE A 28 -2.37 24.97 -12.25
CA ILE A 28 -3.16 24.27 -11.22
C ILE A 28 -3.43 25.19 -10.04
N SER A 29 -4.65 25.07 -9.46
CA SER A 29 -5.02 25.80 -8.24
C SER A 29 -4.17 25.33 -7.04
N PRO A 30 -3.92 26.17 -6.03
CA PRO A 30 -3.18 25.78 -4.84
C PRO A 30 -3.75 24.55 -4.11
N ALA A 31 -5.08 24.44 -4.03
CA ALA A 31 -5.75 23.31 -3.39
C ALA A 31 -5.47 21.99 -4.14
N LYS A 32 -5.53 22.02 -5.47
CA LYS A 32 -5.22 20.85 -6.30
C LYS A 32 -3.75 20.47 -6.20
N LEU A 33 -2.87 21.46 -6.11
CA LEU A 33 -1.46 21.25 -5.92
C LEU A 33 -1.15 20.53 -4.60
N GLU A 34 -1.78 20.95 -3.50
CA GLU A 34 -1.64 20.29 -2.21
C GLU A 34 -2.10 18.82 -2.25
N GLU A 35 -3.22 18.55 -2.90
CA GLU A 35 -3.73 17.19 -3.10
C GLU A 35 -2.71 16.32 -3.84
N ILE A 36 -2.17 16.81 -4.94
CA ILE A 36 -1.16 16.09 -5.73
C ILE A 36 0.10 15.82 -4.91
N LEU A 37 0.58 16.81 -4.16
CA LEU A 37 1.75 16.66 -3.30
C LEU A 37 1.52 15.63 -2.21
N TYR A 38 0.36 15.63 -1.59
CA TYR A 38 -0.02 14.63 -0.60
C TYR A 38 0.00 13.23 -1.19
N ASP A 39 -0.58 13.04 -2.37
CA ASP A 39 -0.62 11.75 -3.05
C ASP A 39 0.79 11.26 -3.41
N LEU A 40 1.65 12.14 -3.90
CA LEU A 40 3.03 11.80 -4.23
C LEU A 40 3.83 11.38 -2.99
N ASP A 41 3.68 12.09 -1.90
CA ASP A 41 4.33 11.77 -0.64
C ASP A 41 3.84 10.44 -0.08
N TYR A 42 2.54 10.20 -0.13
CA TYR A 42 1.93 8.93 0.25
C TYR A 42 2.51 7.76 -0.55
N GLN A 43 2.59 7.90 -1.87
CA GLN A 43 3.14 6.85 -2.75
C GLN A 43 4.62 6.58 -2.46
N GLU A 44 5.40 7.62 -2.23
CA GLU A 44 6.81 7.48 -1.88
C GLU A 44 7.00 6.70 -0.59
N GLN A 45 6.25 7.04 0.45
CA GLN A 45 6.29 6.32 1.73
C GLN A 45 5.81 4.88 1.58
N LEU A 46 4.76 4.66 0.80
CA LEU A 46 4.22 3.33 0.55
C LEU A 46 5.26 2.43 -0.13
N TYR A 47 5.96 2.93 -1.15
CA TYR A 47 7.01 2.16 -1.82
C TYR A 47 8.15 1.78 -0.89
N LYS A 48 8.57 2.68 -0.02
CA LYS A 48 9.59 2.38 0.99
C LYS A 48 9.18 1.25 1.92
N LEU A 49 7.95 1.29 2.42
CA LEU A 49 7.40 0.25 3.29
C LEU A 49 7.24 -1.08 2.55
N GLN A 50 6.78 -1.06 1.31
CA GLN A 50 6.66 -2.27 0.49
C GLN A 50 8.01 -2.93 0.22
N ALA A 51 9.06 -2.13 0.00
CA ALA A 51 10.42 -2.65 -0.15
C ALA A 51 10.90 -3.35 1.12
N GLU A 52 10.63 -2.76 2.28
CA GLU A 52 10.96 -3.38 3.57
C GLU A 52 10.18 -4.67 3.83
N LEU A 53 8.91 -4.72 3.43
CA LEU A 53 8.09 -5.93 3.52
C LEU A 53 8.66 -7.07 2.65
N VAL A 54 9.14 -6.76 1.46
CA VAL A 54 9.82 -7.73 0.59
C VAL A 54 11.07 -8.27 1.28
N ASN A 55 11.87 -7.41 1.89
CA ASN A 55 13.05 -7.81 2.66
C ASN A 55 12.69 -8.67 3.87
N LEU A 56 11.63 -8.31 4.58
CA LEU A 56 11.10 -9.10 5.69
C LEU A 56 10.67 -10.50 5.22
N GLN A 57 9.96 -10.59 4.10
CA GLN A 57 9.55 -11.87 3.54
C GLN A 57 10.75 -12.77 3.20
N LYS A 58 11.78 -12.20 2.61
CA LYS A 58 13.04 -12.93 2.33
C LYS A 58 13.68 -13.44 3.61
N TRP A 59 13.73 -12.62 4.64
CA TRP A 59 14.26 -13.01 5.95
C TRP A 59 13.44 -14.13 6.59
N VAL A 60 12.12 -14.02 6.60
CA VAL A 60 11.19 -15.03 7.13
C VAL A 60 11.38 -16.38 6.42
N THR A 61 11.48 -16.35 5.09
CA THR A 61 11.68 -17.56 4.28
C THR A 61 13.05 -18.19 4.56
N LYS A 62 14.10 -17.38 4.58
CA LYS A 62 15.47 -17.84 4.84
C LYS A 62 15.61 -18.48 6.23
N ASN A 63 14.98 -17.92 7.23
CA ASN A 63 15.07 -18.40 8.61
C ASN A 63 13.97 -19.43 8.95
N LYS A 64 13.17 -19.84 7.98
CA LYS A 64 12.07 -20.82 8.14
C LYS A 64 11.10 -20.41 9.27
N LYS A 65 10.83 -19.13 9.38
CA LYS A 65 9.87 -18.59 10.36
C LYS A 65 8.46 -18.60 9.77
N ARG A 66 7.48 -18.51 10.64
CA ARG A 66 6.07 -18.36 10.26
C ARG A 66 5.54 -17.07 10.87
N VAL A 67 4.91 -16.24 10.05
CA VAL A 67 4.28 -15.01 10.48
C VAL A 67 2.83 -15.04 10.06
N CYS A 68 1.93 -14.83 11.01
CA CYS A 68 0.51 -14.72 10.77
C CYS A 68 0.06 -13.32 11.18
N ILE A 69 -0.55 -12.59 10.26
CA ILE A 69 -1.09 -11.25 10.51
C ILE A 69 -2.60 -11.32 10.38
N ILE A 70 -3.30 -10.90 11.43
CA ILE A 70 -4.75 -10.90 11.48
C ILE A 70 -5.25 -9.47 11.29
N PHE A 71 -6.10 -9.28 10.29
CA PHE A 71 -6.76 -8.00 10.03
C PHE A 71 -8.20 -8.08 10.48
N GLU A 72 -8.60 -7.16 11.34
CA GLU A 72 -9.95 -7.06 11.86
C GLU A 72 -10.52 -5.67 11.60
N GLY A 73 -11.81 -5.60 11.40
CA GLY A 73 -12.50 -4.34 11.20
C GLY A 73 -13.90 -4.57 10.62
N ARG A 74 -14.70 -3.52 10.68
CA ARG A 74 -16.04 -3.50 10.09
C ARG A 74 -15.96 -3.48 8.56
N ASP A 75 -17.07 -3.77 7.91
CA ASP A 75 -17.22 -3.58 6.47
C ASP A 75 -16.83 -2.15 6.09
N ALA A 76 -16.18 -2.00 4.95
CA ALA A 76 -15.67 -0.72 4.45
C ALA A 76 -14.66 0.01 5.36
N SER A 77 -14.02 -0.71 6.29
CA SER A 77 -12.96 -0.13 7.15
C SER A 77 -11.60 0.01 6.49
N GLY A 78 -11.43 -0.50 5.27
CA GLY A 78 -10.16 -0.48 4.54
C GLY A 78 -9.31 -1.74 4.68
N LYS A 79 -9.82 -2.81 5.28
CA LYS A 79 -9.09 -4.08 5.44
C LYS A 79 -8.56 -4.63 4.12
N GLY A 80 -9.43 -4.79 3.13
CA GLY A 80 -9.07 -5.35 1.83
C GLY A 80 -8.02 -4.52 1.10
N GLY A 81 -8.15 -3.21 1.13
CA GLY A 81 -7.18 -2.30 0.54
C GLY A 81 -5.82 -2.35 1.22
N SER A 82 -5.80 -2.44 2.54
CA SER A 82 -4.56 -2.54 3.32
C SER A 82 -3.85 -3.87 3.06
N ILE A 83 -4.58 -4.97 3.04
CA ILE A 83 -4.03 -6.30 2.73
C ILE A 83 -3.43 -6.31 1.32
N ARG A 84 -4.14 -5.75 0.35
CA ARG A 84 -3.67 -5.67 -1.03
C ARG A 84 -2.37 -4.87 -1.14
N ARG A 85 -2.29 -3.71 -0.50
CA ARG A 85 -1.09 -2.88 -0.52
C ARG A 85 0.10 -3.53 0.17
N MET A 86 -0.12 -4.23 1.28
CA MET A 86 0.94 -4.97 1.96
C MET A 86 1.49 -6.13 1.11
N THR A 87 0.63 -6.80 0.38
CA THR A 87 0.98 -8.04 -0.33
C THR A 87 1.31 -7.84 -1.81
N GLU A 88 1.11 -6.63 -2.34
CA GLU A 88 1.22 -6.34 -3.78
C GLU A 88 2.58 -6.74 -4.38
N HIS A 89 3.67 -6.47 -3.67
CA HIS A 89 5.03 -6.76 -4.13
C HIS A 89 5.65 -8.01 -3.49
N LEU A 90 4.91 -8.70 -2.65
CA LEU A 90 5.39 -9.93 -2.02
C LEU A 90 5.34 -11.10 -2.98
N ASN A 91 6.28 -12.04 -2.81
CA ASN A 91 6.27 -13.28 -3.60
C ASN A 91 5.01 -14.10 -3.28
N PRO A 92 4.13 -14.36 -4.26
CA PRO A 92 2.89 -15.11 -4.04
C PRO A 92 3.11 -16.55 -3.55
N ARG A 93 4.25 -17.13 -3.84
CA ARG A 93 4.59 -18.50 -3.42
C ARG A 93 4.91 -18.60 -1.93
N ALA A 94 5.33 -17.50 -1.34
CA ALA A 94 5.72 -17.43 0.07
C ALA A 94 4.69 -16.72 0.95
N ARG A 95 3.49 -16.45 0.43
CA ARG A 95 2.41 -15.82 1.17
C ARG A 95 1.08 -16.53 0.91
N ARG A 96 0.19 -16.41 1.88
CA ARG A 96 -1.18 -16.89 1.74
C ARG A 96 -2.14 -15.85 2.33
N VAL A 97 -3.15 -15.47 1.57
CA VAL A 97 -4.23 -14.62 2.03
C VAL A 97 -5.46 -15.49 2.27
N VAL A 98 -5.98 -15.47 3.48
CA VAL A 98 -7.14 -16.25 3.87
C VAL A 98 -8.28 -15.29 4.23
N ALA A 99 -9.38 -15.38 3.50
CA ALA A 99 -10.61 -14.67 3.82
C ALA A 99 -11.56 -15.64 4.52
N LEU A 100 -11.91 -15.32 5.77
CA LEU A 100 -12.85 -16.14 6.52
C LEU A 100 -14.28 -15.78 6.12
N ALA A 101 -15.11 -16.80 5.96
CA ALA A 101 -16.54 -16.64 5.74
C ALA A 101 -17.21 -16.11 7.02
N LYS A 102 -18.45 -15.64 6.86
CA LYS A 102 -19.28 -15.28 8.02
C LYS A 102 -19.37 -16.49 8.97
N PRO A 103 -19.20 -16.28 10.29
CA PRO A 103 -19.25 -17.37 11.24
C PRO A 103 -20.62 -18.07 11.24
N THR A 104 -20.59 -19.38 11.42
CA THR A 104 -21.80 -20.19 11.58
C THR A 104 -22.44 -19.90 12.95
N GLU A 105 -23.69 -20.32 13.13
CA GLU A 105 -24.39 -20.15 14.41
C GLU A 105 -23.62 -20.79 15.59
N VAL A 106 -23.00 -21.93 15.35
CA VAL A 106 -22.17 -22.63 16.34
C VAL A 106 -20.91 -21.82 16.67
N GLU A 107 -20.24 -21.30 15.64
CA GLU A 107 -19.04 -20.49 15.83
C GLU A 107 -19.32 -19.16 16.54
N GLN A 108 -20.48 -18.56 16.34
CA GLN A 108 -20.90 -17.34 17.03
C GLN A 108 -21.00 -17.52 18.55
N GLY A 109 -21.32 -18.72 19.00
CA GLY A 109 -21.39 -19.06 20.42
C GLY A 109 -20.04 -19.46 21.03
N GLN A 110 -18.98 -19.53 20.26
CA GLN A 110 -17.66 -19.95 20.70
C GLN A 110 -16.77 -18.79 21.10
N TRP A 111 -15.75 -19.10 21.89
CA TRP A 111 -14.71 -18.15 22.24
C TRP A 111 -13.95 -17.68 21.00
N TYR A 112 -13.69 -16.38 20.92
CA TYR A 112 -13.14 -15.72 19.75
C TYR A 112 -11.82 -16.34 19.22
N PHE A 113 -10.95 -16.77 20.10
CA PHE A 113 -9.65 -17.36 19.75
C PHE A 113 -9.62 -18.87 19.68
N ARG A 114 -10.75 -19.50 19.61
CA ARG A 114 -10.83 -20.97 19.58
C ARG A 114 -10.65 -21.64 18.19
#